data_ffeea8350c5c65ed424709d10a0c0788
#
_entry.id   ffeea8350c5c65ed424709d10a0c0788
#
_cell.length_a   1.000
_cell.length_b   1.000
_cell.length_c   1.000
_cell.angle_alpha   90.00
_cell.angle_beta   90.00
_cell.angle_gamma   90.00
#
_symmetry.space_group_name_H-M   'P 1'
#
loop_
_entity.id
_entity.type
_entity.pdbx_description
1 polymer ?
#
loop_
_entity_poly.entity_id
_entity_poly.type
_entity_poly.pdbx_seq_one_letter_code
_entity_poly.pdbx_strand_id
1 'polypeptide(L)'
;MADALGASSATTLLAELGILQQSLLSRACQRIMAGDSQIVLVTGGEAKYRALCAEKAGQQAVETVQVDVQPDTTLRPEDEMWSTVETAAGLGMPVGYYAILDSALRCKQGLGVEKHRDQMAIMYSRLSELAADNPDAWSDEVVSEAHIREHSAANRMLAFPYTKLHNSQWNVDQAAGLILCSAGVAESLGIERSKWIFPRAFTESNFMSVVASRKDLGASPGFRIAGQVAMQLAGVNFNDIRLCELYSCFPYAVRVQLQEFGMD
;
A
#
# COMPACT_ATOMS: atom_id res chain seq x y z
N MET A 1 21.54 -4.54 3.55
CA MET A 1 21.10 -5.33 2.38
C MET A 1 22.14 -5.33 1.26
N ALA A 2 22.64 -4.18 0.83
CA ALA A 2 23.66 -4.11 -0.23
C ALA A 2 24.88 -5.03 0.08
N ASP A 3 25.42 -4.96 1.28
CA ASP A 3 26.53 -5.82 1.71
C ASP A 3 26.18 -7.32 1.67
N ALA A 4 24.97 -7.68 2.10
CA ALA A 4 24.52 -9.07 2.08
C ALA A 4 24.38 -9.65 0.64
N LEU A 5 24.20 -8.75 -0.34
CA LEU A 5 24.15 -9.09 -1.76
C LEU A 5 25.52 -8.95 -2.47
N GLY A 6 26.57 -8.61 -1.74
CA GLY A 6 27.90 -8.36 -2.31
C GLY A 6 27.99 -7.04 -3.11
N ALA A 7 27.02 -6.14 -2.96
CA ALA A 7 26.94 -4.85 -3.66
C ALA A 7 27.42 -3.70 -2.77
N SER A 8 28.56 -3.84 -2.12
CA SER A 8 29.09 -2.89 -1.15
C SER A 8 29.40 -1.49 -1.73
N SER A 9 29.55 -1.39 -3.05
CA SER A 9 29.75 -0.11 -3.76
C SER A 9 28.44 0.53 -4.25
N ALA A 10 27.29 -0.09 -3.97
CA ALA A 10 26.00 0.47 -4.40
C ALA A 10 25.66 1.75 -3.62
N THR A 11 25.16 2.74 -4.33
CA THR A 11 24.54 3.91 -3.69
C THR A 11 23.20 3.50 -3.07
N THR A 12 23.01 3.82 -1.81
CA THR A 12 21.86 3.39 -1.00
C THR A 12 20.89 4.53 -0.74
N LEU A 13 19.60 4.22 -0.81
CA LEU A 13 18.52 5.14 -0.50
C LEU A 13 17.51 4.47 0.43
N LEU A 14 17.21 5.11 1.53
CA LEU A 14 16.16 4.72 2.48
C LEU A 14 14.96 5.62 2.30
N ALA A 15 13.76 5.03 2.17
CA ALA A 15 12.50 5.75 2.24
C ALA A 15 11.82 5.47 3.57
N GLU A 16 11.51 6.52 4.31
CA GLU A 16 10.80 6.45 5.58
C GLU A 16 9.28 6.37 5.35
N LEU A 17 8.54 6.03 6.41
CA LEU A 17 7.08 5.96 6.39
C LEU A 17 6.47 7.29 5.90
N GLY A 18 5.53 7.19 4.96
CA GLY A 18 4.91 8.34 4.30
C GLY A 18 5.43 8.61 2.89
N ILE A 19 6.59 8.06 2.52
CA ILE A 19 7.06 8.08 1.14
C ILE A 19 6.35 6.98 0.34
N LEU A 20 5.82 7.34 -0.82
CA LEU A 20 5.12 6.40 -1.70
C LEU A 20 6.11 5.43 -2.36
N GLN A 21 5.75 4.15 -2.45
CA GLN A 21 6.54 3.17 -3.22
C GLN A 21 6.70 3.60 -4.69
N GLN A 22 5.68 4.26 -5.23
CA GLN A 22 5.70 4.83 -6.58
C GLN A 22 6.85 5.82 -6.79
N SER A 23 7.19 6.64 -5.79
CA SER A 23 8.32 7.57 -5.84
C SER A 23 9.64 6.85 -6.00
N LEU A 24 9.80 5.67 -5.38
CA LEU A 24 11.01 4.86 -5.51
C LEU A 24 11.17 4.31 -6.94
N LEU A 25 10.08 3.83 -7.54
CA LEU A 25 10.08 3.33 -8.92
C LEU A 25 10.36 4.44 -9.91
N SER A 26 9.72 5.60 -9.74
CA SER A 26 9.97 6.78 -10.56
C SER A 26 11.43 7.21 -10.52
N ARG A 27 12.00 7.33 -9.33
CA ARG A 27 13.43 7.68 -9.15
C ARG A 27 14.37 6.65 -9.74
N ALA A 28 14.07 5.36 -9.58
CA ALA A 28 14.86 4.29 -10.18
C ALA A 28 14.90 4.42 -11.71
N CYS A 29 13.75 4.62 -12.34
CA CYS A 29 13.66 4.82 -13.78
C CYS A 29 14.40 6.10 -14.23
N GLN A 30 14.25 7.21 -13.51
CA GLN A 30 14.94 8.46 -13.81
C GLN A 30 16.46 8.30 -13.77
N ARG A 31 17.02 7.63 -12.75
CA ARG A 31 18.46 7.37 -12.64
C ARG A 31 18.98 6.49 -13.79
N ILE A 32 18.22 5.48 -14.19
CA ILE A 32 18.57 4.62 -15.32
C ILE A 32 18.54 5.43 -16.64
N MET A 33 17.51 6.24 -16.83
CA MET A 33 17.38 7.08 -18.04
C MET A 33 18.45 8.16 -18.13
N ALA A 34 18.88 8.71 -16.99
CA ALA A 34 19.98 9.69 -16.93
C ALA A 34 21.38 9.04 -17.12
N GLY A 35 21.46 7.71 -17.04
CA GLY A 35 22.75 7.00 -17.08
C GLY A 35 23.49 6.96 -15.74
N ASP A 36 22.88 7.46 -14.67
CA ASP A 36 23.47 7.48 -13.32
C ASP A 36 23.55 6.09 -12.68
N SER A 37 22.72 5.16 -13.15
CA SER A 37 22.70 3.78 -12.69
C SER A 37 22.35 2.84 -13.84
N GLN A 38 22.99 1.69 -13.88
CA GLN A 38 22.67 0.65 -14.86
C GLN A 38 21.56 -0.29 -14.36
N ILE A 39 21.62 -0.60 -13.07
CA ILE A 39 20.68 -1.49 -12.38
C ILE A 39 20.28 -0.84 -11.05
N VAL A 40 19.00 -0.87 -10.73
CA VAL A 40 18.47 -0.40 -9.46
C VAL A 40 17.60 -1.52 -8.85
N LEU A 41 17.87 -1.85 -7.59
CA LEU A 41 17.02 -2.73 -6.78
C LEU A 41 16.14 -1.88 -5.87
N VAL A 42 14.82 -2.02 -6.01
CA VAL A 42 13.84 -1.46 -5.07
C VAL A 42 13.28 -2.61 -4.25
N THR A 43 13.39 -2.53 -2.94
CA THR A 43 13.01 -3.63 -2.05
C THR A 43 12.49 -3.13 -0.72
N GLY A 44 11.64 -3.93 -0.09
CA GLY A 44 11.14 -3.70 1.24
C GLY A 44 10.61 -4.99 1.85
N GLY A 45 10.46 -4.99 3.16
CA GLY A 45 9.94 -6.15 3.89
C GLY A 45 9.48 -5.79 5.28
N GLU A 46 8.72 -6.68 5.88
CA GLU A 46 8.23 -6.63 7.25
C GLU A 46 8.38 -8.01 7.88
N ALA A 47 8.77 -8.07 9.15
CA ALA A 47 8.96 -9.32 9.89
C ALA A 47 8.32 -9.27 11.29
N LYS A 48 7.21 -8.53 11.44
CA LYS A 48 6.51 -8.35 12.71
C LYS A 48 5.87 -9.62 13.25
N TYR A 49 5.43 -10.52 12.37
CA TYR A 49 4.84 -11.78 12.82
C TYR A 49 5.88 -12.67 13.50
N ARG A 50 7.07 -12.79 12.93
CA ARG A 50 8.21 -13.49 13.54
C ARG A 50 8.56 -12.89 14.91
N ALA A 51 8.64 -11.57 15.00
CA ALA A 51 8.92 -10.87 16.25
C ALA A 51 7.85 -11.17 17.32
N LEU A 52 6.57 -11.12 16.94
CA LEU A 52 5.45 -11.48 17.82
C LEU A 52 5.51 -12.95 18.28
N CYS A 53 5.86 -13.87 17.40
CA CYS A 53 6.00 -15.29 17.76
C CYS A 53 7.15 -15.52 18.74
N ALA A 54 8.29 -14.85 18.54
CA ALA A 54 9.42 -14.92 19.47
C ALA A 54 9.04 -14.36 20.85
N GLU A 55 8.38 -13.20 20.90
CA GLU A 55 7.89 -12.60 22.15
C GLU A 55 6.95 -13.55 22.91
N LYS A 56 5.97 -14.14 22.22
CA LYS A 56 5.06 -15.13 22.84
C LYS A 56 5.77 -16.38 23.35
N ALA A 57 6.89 -16.74 22.74
CA ALA A 57 7.74 -17.85 23.20
C ALA A 57 8.72 -17.44 24.32
N GLY A 58 8.66 -16.21 24.81
CA GLY A 58 9.62 -15.68 25.79
C GLY A 58 11.03 -15.52 25.24
N GLN A 59 11.18 -15.37 23.92
CA GLN A 59 12.44 -15.22 23.22
C GLN A 59 12.53 -13.86 22.55
N GLN A 60 13.74 -13.40 22.26
CA GLN A 60 13.96 -12.22 21.43
C GLN A 60 14.16 -12.65 19.98
N ALA A 61 13.48 -12.00 19.04
CA ALA A 61 13.73 -12.23 17.63
C ALA A 61 15.16 -11.79 17.28
N VAL A 62 15.87 -12.65 16.54
CA VAL A 62 17.22 -12.32 16.05
C VAL A 62 17.06 -11.39 14.87
N GLU A 63 17.61 -10.20 14.97
CA GLU A 63 17.61 -9.19 13.91
C GLU A 63 19.04 -8.85 13.50
N THR A 64 19.24 -8.61 12.21
CA THR A 64 20.52 -8.07 11.73
C THR A 64 20.50 -6.58 11.91
N VAL A 65 21.23 -6.10 12.90
CA VAL A 65 21.39 -4.67 13.16
C VAL A 65 22.61 -4.18 12.38
N GLN A 66 22.43 -3.15 11.56
CA GLN A 66 23.53 -2.41 10.97
C GLN A 66 23.88 -1.26 11.92
N VAL A 67 25.02 -1.41 12.61
CA VAL A 67 25.56 -0.38 13.51
C VAL A 67 26.46 0.53 12.68
N ASP A 68 26.32 1.84 12.85
CA ASP A 68 27.16 2.88 12.25
C ASP A 68 27.14 2.99 10.71
N VAL A 69 26.19 2.33 10.04
CA VAL A 69 25.99 2.46 8.59
C VAL A 69 24.74 3.30 8.32
N GLN A 70 24.92 4.44 7.66
CA GLN A 70 23.84 5.29 7.23
C GLN A 70 23.64 5.13 5.71
N PRO A 71 22.39 5.23 5.19
CA PRO A 71 22.17 5.30 3.75
C PRO A 71 22.74 6.62 3.18
N ASP A 72 23.17 6.58 1.91
CA ASP A 72 23.67 7.78 1.23
C ASP A 72 22.57 8.86 1.11
N THR A 73 21.33 8.44 1.01
CA THR A 73 20.16 9.33 0.93
C THR A 73 19.02 8.79 1.76
N THR A 74 18.34 9.67 2.49
CA THR A 74 17.07 9.36 3.17
C THR A 74 15.96 10.26 2.64
N LEU A 75 14.86 9.64 2.21
CA LEU A 75 13.64 10.35 1.83
C LEU A 75 12.68 10.37 3.02
N ARG A 76 12.19 11.56 3.33
CA ARG A 76 11.19 11.80 4.38
C ARG A 76 10.01 12.55 3.80
N PRO A 77 8.79 12.32 4.29
CA PRO A 77 7.64 13.16 3.93
C PRO A 77 7.88 14.59 4.41
N GLU A 78 7.42 15.56 3.62
CA GLU A 78 7.50 16.98 3.97
C GLU A 78 6.41 17.39 4.97
N ASP A 79 5.23 16.74 4.88
CA ASP A 79 4.07 17.02 5.70
C ASP A 79 3.79 15.91 6.72
N GLU A 80 3.09 16.26 7.81
CA GLU A 80 2.66 15.31 8.82
C GLU A 80 1.38 14.58 8.37
N MET A 81 1.32 13.27 8.63
CA MET A 81 0.14 12.44 8.32
C MET A 81 -1.03 12.67 9.30
N TRP A 82 -0.75 13.13 10.49
CA TRP A 82 -1.72 13.41 11.57
C TRP A 82 -1.30 14.64 12.35
N SER A 83 -2.28 15.27 13.01
CA SER A 83 -2.04 16.46 13.82
C SER A 83 -2.07 16.15 15.32
N THR A 84 -1.48 17.07 16.12
CA THR A 84 -1.55 17.00 17.57
C THR A 84 -3.00 17.11 18.08
N VAL A 85 -3.87 17.83 17.37
CA VAL A 85 -5.30 17.95 17.70
C VAL A 85 -6.01 16.62 17.54
N GLU A 86 -5.76 15.91 16.45
CA GLU A 86 -6.31 14.57 16.19
C GLU A 86 -5.85 13.57 17.24
N THR A 87 -4.56 13.59 17.56
CA THR A 87 -3.98 12.71 18.59
C THR A 87 -4.59 13.03 19.98
N ALA A 88 -4.75 14.30 20.34
CA ALA A 88 -5.39 14.71 21.58
C ALA A 88 -6.88 14.33 21.64
N ALA A 89 -7.57 14.23 20.49
CA ALA A 89 -8.93 13.72 20.37
C ALA A 89 -9.02 12.17 20.40
N GLY A 90 -7.90 11.47 20.57
CA GLY A 90 -7.85 10.02 20.64
C GLY A 90 -7.72 9.30 19.29
N LEU A 91 -7.48 10.02 18.20
CA LEU A 91 -7.22 9.46 16.89
C LEU A 91 -5.73 9.10 16.77
N GLY A 92 -5.35 7.96 17.33
CA GLY A 92 -3.96 7.48 17.31
C GLY A 92 -3.70 6.30 16.37
N MET A 93 -4.76 5.67 15.85
CA MET A 93 -4.64 4.47 15.01
C MET A 93 -5.36 4.66 13.67
N PRO A 94 -4.80 4.14 12.57
CA PRO A 94 -5.37 4.29 11.23
C PRO A 94 -6.85 3.89 11.13
N VAL A 95 -7.27 2.86 11.85
CA VAL A 95 -8.67 2.39 11.83
C VAL A 95 -9.68 3.48 12.20
N GLY A 96 -9.35 4.37 13.14
CA GLY A 96 -10.21 5.50 13.53
C GLY A 96 -10.36 6.52 12.41
N TYR A 97 -9.24 6.89 11.78
CA TYR A 97 -9.24 7.81 10.63
C TYR A 97 -10.05 7.27 9.46
N TYR A 98 -9.83 6.02 9.09
CA TYR A 98 -10.54 5.40 7.98
C TYR A 98 -12.04 5.20 8.28
N ALA A 99 -12.43 4.93 9.51
CA ALA A 99 -13.83 4.84 9.92
C ALA A 99 -14.56 6.18 9.75
N ILE A 100 -13.90 7.30 10.05
CA ILE A 100 -14.46 8.66 9.84
C ILE A 100 -14.61 8.93 8.35
N LEU A 101 -13.56 8.67 7.56
CA LEU A 101 -13.56 8.88 6.12
C LEU A 101 -14.64 8.03 5.42
N ASP A 102 -14.79 6.78 5.82
CA ASP A 102 -15.77 5.87 5.25
C ASP A 102 -17.20 6.26 5.62
N SER A 103 -17.42 6.75 6.83
CA SER A 103 -18.73 7.30 7.25
C SER A 103 -19.11 8.52 6.42
N ALA A 104 -18.15 9.38 6.09
CA ALA A 104 -18.37 10.52 5.22
C ALA A 104 -18.68 10.10 3.77
N LEU A 105 -17.92 9.14 3.23
CA LEU A 105 -18.16 8.57 1.89
C LEU A 105 -19.55 7.92 1.80
N ARG A 106 -19.92 7.11 2.79
CA ARG A 106 -21.26 6.52 2.91
C ARG A 106 -22.35 7.58 2.87
N CYS A 107 -22.19 8.63 3.66
CA CYS A 107 -23.16 9.73 3.73
C CYS A 107 -23.29 10.44 2.37
N LYS A 108 -22.17 10.73 1.73
CA LYS A 108 -22.11 11.34 0.39
C LYS A 108 -22.81 10.51 -0.67
N GLN A 109 -22.69 9.18 -0.58
CA GLN A 109 -23.37 8.23 -1.47
C GLN A 109 -24.84 7.98 -1.11
N GLY A 110 -25.37 8.59 -0.05
CA GLY A 110 -26.75 8.40 0.40
C GLY A 110 -27.06 7.00 0.90
N LEU A 111 -26.05 6.23 1.31
CA LEU A 111 -26.22 4.85 1.75
C LEU A 111 -26.64 4.78 3.23
N GLY A 112 -27.66 3.95 3.50
CA GLY A 112 -27.98 3.53 4.86
C GLY A 112 -26.87 2.67 5.46
N VAL A 113 -26.75 2.65 6.78
CA VAL A 113 -25.67 1.95 7.50
C VAL A 113 -25.61 0.47 7.16
N GLU A 114 -26.75 -0.21 7.17
CA GLU A 114 -26.80 -1.66 6.94
C GLU A 114 -26.37 -2.01 5.50
N LYS A 115 -26.92 -1.31 4.51
CA LYS A 115 -26.54 -1.51 3.10
C LYS A 115 -25.06 -1.26 2.87
N HIS A 116 -24.47 -0.28 3.55
CA HIS A 116 -23.04 0.01 3.48
C HIS A 116 -22.21 -1.14 4.07
N ARG A 117 -22.60 -1.67 5.24
CA ARG A 117 -21.95 -2.83 5.85
C ARG A 117 -22.03 -4.08 4.96
N ASP A 118 -23.17 -4.30 4.33
CA ASP A 118 -23.35 -5.41 3.37
C ASP A 118 -22.40 -5.27 2.18
N GLN A 119 -22.29 -4.09 1.58
CA GLN A 119 -21.38 -3.85 0.44
C GLN A 119 -19.90 -4.09 0.80
N MET A 120 -19.47 -3.65 1.98
CA MET A 120 -18.11 -3.92 2.44
C MET A 120 -17.85 -5.41 2.65
N ALA A 121 -18.80 -6.11 3.25
CA ALA A 121 -18.68 -7.53 3.49
C ALA A 121 -18.62 -8.34 2.19
N ILE A 122 -19.47 -8.01 1.21
CA ILE A 122 -19.45 -8.61 -0.13
C ILE A 122 -18.10 -8.39 -0.80
N MET A 123 -17.61 -7.17 -0.79
CA MET A 123 -16.33 -6.83 -1.41
C MET A 123 -15.17 -7.63 -0.79
N TYR A 124 -15.09 -7.69 0.53
CA TYR A 124 -14.01 -8.40 1.22
C TYR A 124 -14.14 -9.93 1.14
N SER A 125 -15.36 -10.46 1.10
CA SER A 125 -15.60 -11.89 0.85
C SER A 125 -15.05 -12.30 -0.52
N ARG A 126 -15.35 -11.50 -1.56
CA ARG A 126 -14.80 -11.74 -2.90
C ARG A 126 -13.29 -11.61 -2.98
N LEU A 127 -12.69 -10.67 -2.26
CA LEU A 127 -11.23 -10.57 -2.17
C LEU A 127 -10.62 -11.81 -1.49
N SER A 128 -11.30 -12.37 -0.47
CA SER A 128 -10.83 -13.62 0.16
C SER A 128 -10.95 -14.84 -0.76
N GLU A 129 -11.98 -14.90 -1.62
CA GLU A 129 -12.09 -15.95 -2.66
C GLU A 129 -10.91 -15.90 -3.64
N LEU A 130 -10.54 -14.70 -4.10
CA LEU A 130 -9.38 -14.51 -4.98
C LEU A 130 -8.05 -14.82 -4.28
N ALA A 131 -7.94 -14.47 -3.00
CA ALA A 131 -6.75 -14.76 -2.21
C ALA A 131 -6.56 -16.25 -1.97
N ALA A 132 -7.64 -17.03 -1.82
CA ALA A 132 -7.56 -18.47 -1.59
C ALA A 132 -6.87 -19.24 -2.73
N ASP A 133 -6.98 -18.73 -3.96
CA ASP A 133 -6.32 -19.31 -5.13
C ASP A 133 -4.89 -18.76 -5.35
N ASN A 134 -4.43 -17.81 -4.54
CA ASN A 134 -3.10 -17.21 -4.68
C ASN A 134 -2.11 -17.86 -3.71
N PRO A 135 -1.08 -18.58 -4.22
CA PRO A 135 -0.10 -19.26 -3.38
C PRO A 135 0.76 -18.31 -2.54
N ASP A 136 0.81 -17.02 -2.89
CA ASP A 136 1.57 -16.00 -2.18
C ASP A 136 0.70 -15.23 -1.17
N ALA A 137 -0.59 -15.55 -1.04
CA ALA A 137 -1.47 -14.92 -0.06
C ALA A 137 -1.13 -15.38 1.36
N TRP A 138 -1.36 -14.49 2.33
CA TRP A 138 -1.16 -14.79 3.76
C TRP A 138 -2.12 -15.87 4.29
N SER A 139 -3.32 -15.97 3.71
CA SER A 139 -4.35 -16.95 4.08
C SER A 139 -5.02 -17.48 2.82
N ASP A 140 -5.27 -18.78 2.80
CA ASP A 140 -6.02 -19.51 1.79
C ASP A 140 -7.49 -19.75 2.20
N GLU A 141 -7.94 -19.18 3.31
CA GLU A 141 -9.29 -19.31 3.79
C GLU A 141 -10.25 -18.34 3.09
N VAL A 142 -11.32 -18.89 2.49
CA VAL A 142 -12.46 -18.10 2.01
C VAL A 142 -13.31 -17.67 3.21
N VAL A 143 -13.51 -16.36 3.36
CA VAL A 143 -14.26 -15.79 4.49
C VAL A 143 -15.65 -15.34 4.01
N SER A 144 -16.69 -15.85 4.63
CA SER A 144 -18.08 -15.51 4.26
C SER A 144 -18.44 -14.05 4.58
N GLU A 145 -19.35 -13.48 3.79
CA GLU A 145 -19.90 -12.14 4.00
C GLU A 145 -20.42 -11.94 5.43
N ALA A 146 -21.18 -12.90 5.94
CA ALA A 146 -21.71 -12.84 7.29
C ALA A 146 -20.62 -12.79 8.36
N HIS A 147 -19.53 -13.55 8.17
CA HIS A 147 -18.41 -13.57 9.12
C HIS A 147 -17.62 -12.24 9.10
N ILE A 148 -17.46 -11.62 7.92
CA ILE A 148 -16.81 -10.31 7.80
C ILE A 148 -17.67 -9.21 8.42
N ARG A 149 -18.99 -9.25 8.11
CA ARG A 149 -19.95 -8.22 8.51
C ARG A 149 -20.21 -8.17 10.01
N GLU A 150 -20.37 -9.35 10.63
CA GLU A 150 -20.81 -9.42 12.02
C GLU A 150 -19.62 -9.46 12.99
N HIS A 151 -19.76 -8.70 14.08
CA HIS A 151 -18.78 -8.76 15.15
C HIS A 151 -18.91 -10.06 15.96
N SER A 152 -17.78 -10.59 16.38
CA SER A 152 -17.69 -11.77 17.23
C SER A 152 -16.43 -11.71 18.08
N ALA A 153 -16.20 -12.70 18.94
CA ALA A 153 -14.95 -12.81 19.70
C ALA A 153 -13.72 -12.93 18.78
N ALA A 154 -13.84 -13.61 17.64
CA ALA A 154 -12.78 -13.74 16.65
C ALA A 154 -12.70 -12.51 15.71
N ASN A 155 -13.82 -11.86 15.44
CA ASN A 155 -13.95 -10.69 14.57
C ASN A 155 -14.47 -9.48 15.35
N ARG A 156 -13.72 -9.01 16.33
CA ARG A 156 -14.13 -7.91 17.21
C ARG A 156 -14.31 -6.59 16.45
N MET A 157 -15.23 -5.76 16.91
CA MET A 157 -15.34 -4.37 16.45
C MET A 157 -14.11 -3.58 16.88
N LEU A 158 -13.51 -2.82 15.95
CA LEU A 158 -12.36 -1.95 16.23
C LEU A 158 -12.75 -0.48 16.26
N ALA A 159 -13.34 0.01 15.17
CA ALA A 159 -13.93 1.35 15.06
C ALA A 159 -15.09 1.26 14.08
N PHE A 160 -16.32 1.51 14.54
CA PHE A 160 -17.52 1.37 13.68
C PHE A 160 -17.37 2.16 12.36
N PRO A 161 -17.64 1.56 11.18
CA PRO A 161 -18.26 0.24 10.96
C PRO A 161 -17.29 -0.95 10.86
N TYR A 162 -16.02 -0.80 11.16
CA TYR A 162 -14.98 -1.78 10.91
C TYR A 162 -14.80 -2.80 12.02
N THR A 163 -14.95 -4.06 11.67
CA THR A 163 -14.48 -5.20 12.46
C THR A 163 -13.01 -5.50 12.15
N LYS A 164 -12.41 -6.42 12.89
CA LYS A 164 -11.00 -6.84 12.66
C LYS A 164 -10.76 -7.30 11.21
N LEU A 165 -11.71 -8.00 10.58
CA LEU A 165 -11.56 -8.52 9.21
C LEU A 165 -11.66 -7.44 8.12
N HIS A 166 -12.09 -6.23 8.45
CA HIS A 166 -12.04 -5.09 7.53
C HIS A 166 -10.67 -4.37 7.53
N ASN A 167 -9.72 -4.80 8.33
CA ASN A 167 -8.44 -4.14 8.48
C ASN A 167 -7.32 -5.01 7.93
N SER A 168 -6.33 -4.38 7.31
CA SER A 168 -5.10 -5.07 6.94
C SER A 168 -4.40 -5.69 8.16
N GLN A 169 -3.72 -6.79 7.94
CA GLN A 169 -2.96 -7.47 8.99
C GLN A 169 -1.74 -6.63 9.38
N TRP A 170 -1.62 -6.37 10.68
CA TRP A 170 -0.48 -5.63 11.22
C TRP A 170 0.77 -6.50 11.41
N ASN A 171 0.57 -7.73 11.88
CA ASN A 171 1.64 -8.68 12.15
C ASN A 171 1.74 -9.67 10.99
N VAL A 172 2.64 -9.38 10.06
CA VAL A 172 2.93 -10.20 8.89
C VAL A 172 4.44 -10.34 8.71
N ASP A 173 4.85 -11.38 7.99
CA ASP A 173 6.19 -11.53 7.44
C ASP A 173 6.04 -11.56 5.92
N GLN A 174 6.56 -10.55 5.26
CA GLN A 174 6.51 -10.45 3.81
C GLN A 174 7.66 -9.60 3.30
N ALA A 175 8.09 -9.87 2.07
CA ALA A 175 9.09 -9.07 1.39
C ALA A 175 8.77 -9.01 -0.10
N ALA A 176 9.13 -7.90 -0.73
CA ALA A 176 9.04 -7.74 -2.17
C ALA A 176 10.29 -7.04 -2.70
N GLY A 177 10.63 -7.30 -3.95
CA GLY A 177 11.75 -6.68 -4.62
C GLY A 177 11.52 -6.56 -6.12
N LEU A 178 11.97 -5.45 -6.69
CA LEU A 178 11.94 -5.17 -8.11
C LEU A 178 13.34 -4.81 -8.58
N ILE A 179 13.79 -5.45 -9.65
CA ILE A 179 15.04 -5.10 -10.33
C ILE A 179 14.66 -4.30 -11.57
N LEU A 180 15.21 -3.09 -11.66
CA LEU A 180 15.02 -2.19 -12.80
C LEU A 180 16.35 -2.01 -13.52
N CYS A 181 16.32 -2.07 -14.84
CA CYS A 181 17.49 -1.80 -15.70
C CYS A 181 17.02 -1.33 -17.08
N SER A 182 17.96 -0.85 -17.90
CA SER A 182 17.65 -0.57 -19.32
C SER A 182 17.45 -1.88 -20.11
N ALA A 183 16.72 -1.81 -21.22
CA ALA A 183 16.53 -2.95 -22.14
C ALA A 183 17.89 -3.53 -22.60
N GLY A 184 18.85 -2.67 -22.94
CA GLY A 184 20.18 -3.11 -23.37
C GLY A 184 20.95 -3.87 -22.28
N VAL A 185 20.80 -3.46 -21.01
CA VAL A 185 21.40 -4.19 -19.88
C VAL A 185 20.72 -5.55 -19.69
N ALA A 186 19.37 -5.60 -19.78
CA ALA A 186 18.63 -6.85 -19.67
C ALA A 186 19.04 -7.85 -20.79
N GLU A 187 19.23 -7.38 -22.02
CA GLU A 187 19.73 -8.18 -23.13
C GLU A 187 21.15 -8.71 -22.88
N SER A 188 22.07 -7.84 -22.44
CA SER A 188 23.45 -8.22 -22.13
C SER A 188 23.57 -9.25 -21.02
N LEU A 189 22.61 -9.25 -20.07
CA LEU A 189 22.53 -10.23 -18.99
C LEU A 189 21.77 -11.52 -19.37
N GLY A 190 21.28 -11.61 -20.61
CA GLY A 190 20.55 -12.78 -21.10
C GLY A 190 19.19 -12.98 -20.41
N ILE A 191 18.56 -11.91 -19.92
CA ILE A 191 17.24 -11.99 -19.30
C ILE A 191 16.18 -12.22 -20.39
N GLU A 192 15.42 -13.30 -20.26
CA GLU A 192 14.36 -13.64 -21.19
C GLU A 192 13.34 -12.51 -21.35
N ARG A 193 13.03 -12.16 -22.59
CA ARG A 193 12.12 -11.05 -22.90
C ARG A 193 10.70 -11.21 -22.35
N SER A 194 10.27 -12.45 -22.14
CA SER A 194 8.98 -12.79 -21.51
C SER A 194 8.86 -12.32 -20.06
N LYS A 195 10.00 -12.06 -19.39
CA LYS A 195 10.08 -11.55 -18.02
C LYS A 195 10.12 -10.03 -17.92
N TRP A 196 10.14 -9.32 -19.06
CA TRP A 196 10.28 -7.88 -19.05
C TRP A 196 8.95 -7.19 -18.84
N ILE A 197 8.93 -6.26 -17.89
CA ILE A 197 7.80 -5.37 -17.62
C ILE A 197 8.25 -3.95 -17.92
N PHE A 198 7.48 -3.24 -18.75
CA PHE A 198 7.79 -1.87 -19.13
C PHE A 198 6.87 -0.89 -18.40
N PRO A 199 7.39 -0.11 -17.44
CA PRO A 199 6.64 0.99 -16.86
C PRO A 199 6.28 2.02 -17.93
N ARG A 200 5.01 2.46 -17.95
CA ARG A 200 4.51 3.42 -18.96
C ARG A 200 4.38 4.83 -18.43
N ALA A 201 3.94 4.95 -17.18
CA ALA A 201 3.77 6.23 -16.52
C ALA A 201 3.93 6.09 -15.01
N PHE A 202 4.44 7.13 -14.39
CA PHE A 202 4.50 7.30 -12.95
C PHE A 202 3.92 8.66 -12.59
N THR A 203 2.98 8.66 -11.68
CA THR A 203 2.40 9.89 -11.13
C THR A 203 2.24 9.74 -9.63
N GLU A 204 2.41 10.83 -8.92
CA GLU A 204 2.23 10.87 -7.48
C GLU A 204 1.59 12.19 -7.07
N SER A 205 0.92 12.19 -5.94
CA SER A 205 0.46 13.39 -5.28
C SER A 205 1.07 13.42 -3.89
N ASN A 206 1.96 14.36 -3.66
CA ASN A 206 2.66 14.54 -2.38
C ASN A 206 1.91 15.47 -1.43
N PHE A 207 0.72 15.92 -1.83
CA PHE A 207 -0.11 16.74 -0.98
C PHE A 207 -0.74 15.90 0.13
N MET A 208 -0.17 15.96 1.32
CA MET A 208 -0.75 15.39 2.53
C MET A 208 -1.47 16.49 3.32
N SER A 209 -2.69 16.20 3.75
CA SER A 209 -3.39 17.02 4.71
C SER A 209 -4.03 16.14 5.78
N VAL A 210 -3.88 16.55 7.02
CA VAL A 210 -4.49 15.86 8.16
C VAL A 210 -6.02 15.80 7.99
N VAL A 211 -6.64 14.73 8.44
CA VAL A 211 -8.09 14.47 8.19
C VAL A 211 -8.96 15.61 8.71
N ALA A 212 -8.64 16.16 9.87
CA ALA A 212 -9.39 17.26 10.48
C ALA A 212 -9.40 18.57 9.65
N SER A 213 -8.45 18.75 8.73
CA SER A 213 -8.37 19.95 7.87
C SER A 213 -8.97 19.76 6.48
N ARG A 214 -9.39 18.53 6.12
CA ARG A 214 -9.92 18.24 4.79
C ARG A 214 -11.33 18.80 4.61
N LYS A 215 -11.56 19.49 3.50
CA LYS A 215 -12.86 20.06 3.15
C LYS A 215 -13.92 18.99 2.85
N ASP A 216 -13.54 17.90 2.20
CA ASP A 216 -14.42 16.80 1.81
C ASP A 216 -13.76 15.47 2.17
N LEU A 217 -14.31 14.80 3.17
CA LEU A 217 -13.82 13.52 3.64
C LEU A 217 -14.28 12.33 2.77
N GLY A 218 -15.31 12.54 1.95
CA GLY A 218 -15.85 11.53 1.03
C GLY A 218 -15.23 11.59 -0.38
N ALA A 219 -14.06 12.23 -0.54
CA ALA A 219 -13.35 12.34 -1.81
C ALA A 219 -11.84 12.30 -1.60
N SER A 220 -11.12 11.94 -2.66
CA SER A 220 -9.66 11.97 -2.69
C SER A 220 -9.18 12.53 -4.04
N PRO A 221 -9.17 13.87 -4.20
CA PRO A 221 -8.74 14.50 -5.46
C PRO A 221 -7.34 14.10 -5.90
N GLY A 222 -6.45 13.75 -4.97
CA GLY A 222 -5.12 13.24 -5.26
C GLY A 222 -5.14 11.98 -6.13
N PHE A 223 -5.97 10.99 -5.80
CA PHE A 223 -6.15 9.79 -6.62
C PHE A 223 -6.68 10.12 -8.00
N ARG A 224 -7.73 10.95 -8.08
CA ARG A 224 -8.32 11.33 -9.37
C ARG A 224 -7.30 12.00 -10.28
N ILE A 225 -6.61 13.02 -9.81
CA ILE A 225 -5.65 13.79 -10.61
C ILE A 225 -4.47 12.88 -11.01
N ALA A 226 -3.88 12.17 -10.07
CA ALA A 226 -2.77 11.27 -10.35
C ALA A 226 -3.16 10.19 -11.36
N GLY A 227 -4.33 9.56 -11.20
CA GLY A 227 -4.84 8.55 -12.12
C GLY A 227 -5.09 9.10 -13.53
N GLN A 228 -5.76 10.23 -13.65
CA GLN A 228 -6.02 10.88 -14.94
C GLN A 228 -4.72 11.24 -15.68
N VAL A 229 -3.75 11.82 -14.98
CA VAL A 229 -2.45 12.16 -15.56
C VAL A 229 -1.67 10.91 -15.95
N ALA A 230 -1.71 9.84 -15.14
CA ALA A 230 -1.07 8.57 -15.49
C ALA A 230 -1.66 7.96 -16.76
N MET A 231 -2.99 7.93 -16.92
CA MET A 231 -3.64 7.45 -18.13
C MET A 231 -3.27 8.29 -19.35
N GLN A 232 -3.27 9.61 -19.20
CA GLN A 232 -2.88 10.53 -20.27
C GLN A 232 -1.42 10.29 -20.71
N LEU A 233 -0.49 10.19 -19.78
CA LEU A 233 0.92 9.93 -20.08
C LEU A 233 1.15 8.56 -20.71
N ALA A 234 0.41 7.55 -20.26
CA ALA A 234 0.49 6.20 -20.82
C ALA A 234 -0.21 6.07 -22.18
N GLY A 235 -1.07 7.02 -22.56
CA GLY A 235 -1.85 6.97 -23.80
C GLY A 235 -2.95 5.90 -23.79
N VAL A 236 -3.55 5.62 -22.63
CA VAL A 236 -4.59 4.62 -22.41
C VAL A 236 -5.74 5.20 -21.59
N ASN A 237 -6.88 4.50 -21.56
CA ASN A 237 -8.02 4.82 -20.70
C ASN A 237 -8.15 3.77 -19.59
N PHE A 238 -8.92 4.05 -18.55
CA PHE A 238 -9.19 3.08 -17.49
C PHE A 238 -9.82 1.79 -18.01
N ASN A 239 -10.66 1.85 -19.04
CA ASN A 239 -11.27 0.68 -19.68
C ASN A 239 -10.26 -0.25 -20.37
N ASP A 240 -9.06 0.24 -20.68
CA ASP A 240 -7.98 -0.57 -21.26
C ASP A 240 -7.18 -1.34 -20.20
N ILE A 241 -7.39 -0.99 -18.91
CA ILE A 241 -6.71 -1.63 -17.78
C ILE A 241 -7.39 -2.94 -17.45
N ARG A 242 -6.64 -4.04 -17.55
CA ARG A 242 -7.16 -5.39 -17.29
C ARG A 242 -6.95 -5.86 -15.86
N LEU A 243 -5.89 -5.38 -15.22
CA LEU A 243 -5.55 -5.70 -13.85
C LEU A 243 -5.27 -4.39 -13.10
N CYS A 244 -5.87 -4.23 -11.95
CA CYS A 244 -5.71 -3.05 -11.12
C CYS A 244 -5.40 -3.48 -9.69
N GLU A 245 -4.24 -3.07 -9.19
CA GLU A 245 -3.88 -3.22 -7.78
C GLU A 245 -4.21 -1.93 -7.06
N LEU A 246 -5.21 -1.97 -6.20
CA LEU A 246 -5.65 -0.81 -5.42
C LEU A 246 -5.08 -0.87 -4.01
N TYR A 247 -4.76 0.28 -3.45
CA TYR A 247 -4.41 0.40 -2.04
C TYR A 247 -5.60 -0.01 -1.16
N SER A 248 -5.45 -1.07 -0.38
CA SER A 248 -6.57 -1.82 0.19
C SER A 248 -6.49 -2.05 1.69
N CYS A 249 -5.79 -1.20 2.43
CA CYS A 249 -5.64 -1.34 3.89
C CYS A 249 -6.98 -1.29 4.65
N PHE A 250 -7.99 -0.62 4.09
CA PHE A 250 -9.36 -0.50 4.61
C PHE A 250 -10.37 -0.42 3.47
N PRO A 251 -11.65 -0.79 3.69
CA PRO A 251 -12.69 -0.71 2.66
C PRO A 251 -12.83 0.67 2.01
N TYR A 252 -12.73 1.74 2.80
CA TYR A 252 -12.74 3.11 2.28
C TYR A 252 -11.66 3.33 1.21
N ALA A 253 -10.45 2.84 1.45
CA ALA A 253 -9.33 3.07 0.53
C ALA A 253 -9.64 2.52 -0.87
N VAL A 254 -10.20 1.31 -0.96
CA VAL A 254 -10.63 0.70 -2.23
C VAL A 254 -11.77 1.51 -2.85
N ARG A 255 -12.81 1.80 -2.07
CA ARG A 255 -14.03 2.45 -2.56
C ARG A 255 -13.80 3.88 -3.05
N VAL A 256 -12.97 4.66 -2.35
CA VAL A 256 -12.65 6.01 -2.80
C VAL A 256 -11.82 6.02 -4.07
N GLN A 257 -10.90 5.07 -4.25
CA GLN A 257 -10.14 4.94 -5.50
C GLN A 257 -11.06 4.58 -6.67
N LEU A 258 -11.95 3.59 -6.51
CA LEU A 258 -12.94 3.24 -7.53
C LEU A 258 -13.79 4.45 -7.90
N GLN A 259 -14.32 5.17 -6.91
CA GLN A 259 -15.09 6.40 -7.15
C GLN A 259 -14.30 7.46 -7.92
N GLU A 260 -13.05 7.73 -7.55
CA GLU A 260 -12.23 8.77 -8.18
C GLU A 260 -11.78 8.39 -9.60
N PHE A 261 -11.71 7.09 -9.89
CA PHE A 261 -11.37 6.57 -11.23
C PHE A 261 -12.60 6.32 -12.11
N GLY A 262 -13.83 6.43 -11.57
CA GLY A 262 -15.05 6.11 -12.28
C GLY A 262 -15.17 4.61 -12.63
N MET A 263 -14.69 3.75 -11.76
CA MET A 263 -14.69 2.29 -11.90
C MET A 263 -15.75 1.66 -10.99
N ASP A 264 -16.99 2.10 -11.06
CA ASP A 264 -18.12 1.60 -10.23
C ASP A 264 -18.65 0.23 -10.71
#